data_c2732fd927947de0fac52e0d0648caae
#
_entry.id   c2732fd927947de0fac52e0d0648caae
#
_cell.length_a   1.000
_cell.length_b   1.000
_cell.length_c   1.000
_cell.angle_alpha   90.00
_cell.angle_beta   90.00
_cell.angle_gamma   90.00
#
_symmetry.space_group_name_H-M   'P 1'
#
loop_
_entity.id
_entity.type
_entity.pdbx_description
1 polymer ?
#
loop_
_entity_poly.entity_id
_entity_poly.type
_entity_poly.pdbx_seq_one_letter_code
_entity_poly.pdbx_strand_id
1 'polypeptide(L)'
;MKIYSVSDHAFKPYGKVLTGFDTAALVAAMKTIPMPESGTAYEPGIEVLEACGMFNEMRDRAYGGMPIQIGMCWGYNTKLNCLEYHRDSEVNVGETDFVLLLAKEDEIEDGMLDTAKVKAFRVPAGTAVEVYGTTLHYAPCQTTEAGFRVAVVLPKGTNTEKPVFEAKSEEDTWL
;
A
#
# COMPACT_ATOMS: atom_id res chain seq x y z
N MET A 1 -19.05 -8.25 -3.89
CA MET A 1 -18.47 -6.90 -4.12
C MET A 1 -18.03 -6.79 -5.57
N LYS A 2 -18.27 -5.66 -6.25
CA LYS A 2 -17.75 -5.41 -7.60
C LYS A 2 -16.29 -5.03 -7.51
N ILE A 3 -15.42 -5.62 -8.35
CA ILE A 3 -14.01 -5.27 -8.47
C ILE A 3 -13.83 -4.36 -9.68
N TYR A 4 -13.32 -3.15 -9.47
CA TYR A 4 -12.97 -2.18 -10.49
C TYR A 4 -11.50 -2.33 -10.90
N SER A 5 -11.10 -1.75 -12.02
CA SER A 5 -9.69 -1.57 -12.37
C SER A 5 -9.15 -0.27 -11.77
N VAL A 6 -7.86 -0.23 -11.44
CA VAL A 6 -7.20 1.05 -11.08
C VAL A 6 -7.12 2.03 -12.26
N SER A 7 -7.37 1.58 -13.49
CA SER A 7 -7.54 2.43 -14.67
C SER A 7 -8.94 3.05 -14.78
N ASP A 8 -9.93 2.59 -14.01
CA ASP A 8 -11.28 3.14 -14.02
C ASP A 8 -11.31 4.52 -13.37
N HIS A 9 -12.20 5.39 -13.87
CA HIS A 9 -12.42 6.70 -13.27
C HIS A 9 -12.80 6.62 -11.78
N ALA A 10 -13.40 5.50 -11.35
CA ALA A 10 -13.78 5.26 -9.96
C ALA A 10 -12.59 5.21 -9.00
N PHE A 11 -11.35 4.99 -9.49
CA PHE A 11 -10.14 4.97 -8.66
C PHE A 11 -9.62 6.37 -8.32
N LYS A 12 -9.90 7.38 -9.14
CA LYS A 12 -9.35 8.74 -8.97
C LYS A 12 -9.51 9.37 -7.56
N PRO A 13 -10.61 9.17 -6.83
CA PRO A 13 -10.72 9.69 -5.46
C PRO A 13 -9.79 9.01 -4.45
N TYR A 14 -9.29 7.81 -4.76
CA TYR A 14 -8.50 6.97 -3.87
C TYR A 14 -7.00 7.03 -4.15
N GLY A 15 -6.64 7.30 -5.41
CA GLY A 15 -5.25 7.26 -5.84
C GLY A 15 -5.10 7.50 -7.34
N LYS A 16 -3.92 7.24 -7.84
CA LYS A 16 -3.60 7.30 -9.27
C LYS A 16 -2.59 6.23 -9.68
N VAL A 17 -2.63 5.84 -10.95
CA VAL A 17 -1.56 5.03 -11.55
C VAL A 17 -0.37 5.93 -11.85
N LEU A 18 0.82 5.53 -11.40
CA LEU A 18 2.08 6.20 -11.71
C LEU A 18 2.65 5.63 -13.01
N THR A 19 3.00 6.52 -13.93
CA THR A 19 3.56 6.14 -15.23
C THR A 19 5.04 6.49 -15.36
N GLY A 20 5.77 5.74 -16.19
CA GLY A 20 7.18 6.01 -16.47
C GLY A 20 8.14 5.56 -15.36
N PHE A 21 7.73 4.59 -14.54
CA PHE A 21 8.59 3.88 -13.61
C PHE A 21 8.85 2.45 -14.12
N ASP A 22 10.12 2.06 -14.21
CA ASP A 22 10.48 0.66 -14.51
C ASP A 22 10.51 -0.15 -13.23
N THR A 23 9.49 -0.97 -13.05
CA THR A 23 9.31 -1.80 -11.85
C THR A 23 9.96 -3.19 -11.95
N ALA A 24 10.55 -3.55 -13.10
CA ALA A 24 11.01 -4.91 -13.37
C ALA A 24 12.03 -5.43 -12.34
N ALA A 25 13.02 -4.59 -11.98
CA ALA A 25 14.03 -4.95 -10.99
C ALA A 25 13.43 -5.14 -9.59
N LEU A 26 12.48 -4.28 -9.19
CA LEU A 26 11.77 -4.39 -7.92
C LEU A 26 10.94 -5.67 -7.86
N VAL A 27 10.19 -5.97 -8.93
CA VAL A 27 9.40 -7.21 -9.05
C VAL A 27 10.32 -8.45 -8.97
N ALA A 28 11.49 -8.42 -9.61
CA ALA A 28 12.46 -9.51 -9.53
C ALA A 28 13.01 -9.69 -8.11
N ALA A 29 13.31 -8.59 -7.41
CA ALA A 29 13.79 -8.62 -6.03
C ALA A 29 12.73 -9.19 -5.07
N MET A 30 11.46 -8.81 -5.20
CA MET A 30 10.37 -9.36 -4.37
C MET A 30 10.28 -10.88 -4.46
N LYS A 31 10.55 -11.48 -5.62
CA LYS A 31 10.53 -12.95 -5.83
C LYS A 31 11.55 -13.70 -4.99
N THR A 32 12.63 -13.05 -4.57
CA THR A 32 13.67 -13.67 -3.75
C THR A 32 13.26 -13.85 -2.29
N ILE A 33 12.20 -13.16 -1.86
CA ILE A 33 11.71 -13.20 -0.48
C ILE A 33 10.73 -14.38 -0.36
N PRO A 34 10.96 -15.32 0.57
CA PRO A 34 10.09 -16.49 0.71
C PRO A 34 8.69 -16.09 1.19
N MET A 35 7.69 -16.85 0.74
CA MET A 35 6.32 -16.70 1.25
C MET A 35 6.24 -17.21 2.69
N PRO A 36 5.41 -16.58 3.55
CA PRO A 36 5.10 -17.14 4.86
C PRO A 36 4.29 -18.44 4.71
N GLU A 37 4.33 -19.31 5.72
CA GLU A 37 3.54 -20.54 5.72
C GLU A 37 2.02 -20.27 5.66
N SER A 38 1.57 -19.17 6.26
CA SER A 38 0.17 -18.74 6.26
C SER A 38 0.04 -17.27 6.67
N GLY A 39 -1.12 -16.67 6.39
CA GLY A 39 -1.41 -15.28 6.75
C GLY A 39 -0.58 -14.27 5.96
N THR A 40 -0.41 -13.09 6.50
CA THR A 40 0.35 -12.00 5.89
C THR A 40 1.53 -11.60 6.76
N ALA A 41 2.63 -11.21 6.12
CA ALA A 41 3.78 -10.58 6.73
C ALA A 41 3.91 -9.15 6.20
N TYR A 42 4.51 -8.26 6.99
CA TYR A 42 4.86 -6.90 6.60
C TYR A 42 6.22 -6.53 7.18
N GLU A 43 7.05 -5.89 6.38
CA GLU A 43 8.32 -5.31 6.82
C GLU A 43 8.47 -3.93 6.17
N PRO A 44 8.69 -2.84 6.97
CA PRO A 44 8.61 -1.46 6.48
C PRO A 44 9.79 -1.03 5.59
N GLY A 45 10.95 -1.68 5.69
CA GLY A 45 12.12 -1.41 4.86
C GLY A 45 12.94 -2.67 4.64
N ILE A 46 13.15 -3.05 3.36
CA ILE A 46 13.85 -4.29 2.98
C ILE A 46 15.03 -3.93 2.08
N GLU A 47 16.24 -4.22 2.55
CA GLU A 47 17.50 -3.82 1.89
C GLU A 47 17.56 -4.23 0.40
N VAL A 48 17.14 -5.45 0.05
CA VAL A 48 17.17 -5.92 -1.34
C VAL A 48 16.19 -5.16 -2.24
N LEU A 49 15.10 -4.62 -1.70
CA LEU A 49 14.15 -3.78 -2.44
C LEU A 49 14.68 -2.35 -2.57
N GLU A 50 15.27 -1.81 -1.52
CA GLU A 50 15.85 -0.47 -1.51
C GLU A 50 17.13 -0.36 -2.36
N ALA A 51 17.83 -1.46 -2.58
CA ALA A 51 18.99 -1.53 -3.48
C ALA A 51 18.62 -1.42 -4.98
N CYS A 52 17.34 -1.53 -5.34
CA CYS A 52 16.89 -1.38 -6.72
C CYS A 52 17.01 0.06 -7.21
N GLY A 53 17.38 0.26 -8.48
CA GLY A 53 17.48 1.59 -9.09
C GLY A 53 16.20 2.42 -8.99
N MET A 54 15.04 1.79 -8.93
CA MET A 54 13.74 2.40 -8.73
C MET A 54 13.62 3.19 -7.40
N PHE A 55 14.43 2.87 -6.37
CA PHE A 55 14.41 3.58 -5.09
C PHE A 55 14.64 5.10 -5.29
N ASN A 56 15.70 5.46 -6.01
CA ASN A 56 16.01 6.88 -6.26
C ASN A 56 14.93 7.55 -7.12
N GLU A 57 14.40 6.86 -8.12
CA GLU A 57 13.32 7.40 -8.94
C GLU A 57 12.04 7.63 -8.14
N MET A 58 11.67 6.70 -7.26
CA MET A 58 10.51 6.88 -6.37
C MET A 58 10.73 8.04 -5.41
N ARG A 59 11.89 8.13 -4.75
CA ARG A 59 12.21 9.26 -3.88
C ARG A 59 12.08 10.59 -4.60
N ASP A 60 12.70 10.71 -5.76
CA ASP A 60 12.85 12.01 -6.43
C ASP A 60 11.59 12.42 -7.20
N ARG A 61 10.90 11.48 -7.85
CA ARG A 61 9.78 11.77 -8.74
C ARG A 61 8.41 11.59 -8.10
N ALA A 62 8.24 10.57 -7.24
CA ALA A 62 6.96 10.33 -6.56
C ALA A 62 6.87 11.12 -5.24
N TYR A 63 7.97 11.20 -4.49
CA TYR A 63 8.00 11.83 -3.16
C TYR A 63 8.76 13.16 -3.11
N GLY A 64 9.15 13.74 -4.26
CA GLY A 64 9.75 15.09 -4.32
C GLY A 64 11.05 15.25 -3.55
N GLY A 65 11.84 14.19 -3.39
CA GLY A 65 13.11 14.17 -2.66
C GLY A 65 12.98 13.89 -1.16
N MET A 66 11.79 13.64 -0.63
CA MET A 66 11.64 13.22 0.77
C MET A 66 12.32 11.87 1.00
N PRO A 67 12.89 11.63 2.20
CA PRO A 67 13.37 10.31 2.57
C PRO A 67 12.25 9.28 2.53
N ILE A 68 12.47 8.17 1.84
CA ILE A 68 11.53 7.06 1.71
C ILE A 68 12.14 5.75 2.24
N GLN A 69 11.30 4.75 2.36
CA GLN A 69 11.64 3.35 2.56
C GLN A 69 10.84 2.50 1.58
N ILE A 70 11.38 1.33 1.22
CA ILE A 70 10.65 0.32 0.45
C ILE A 70 10.57 -0.95 1.27
N GLY A 71 9.38 -1.21 1.77
CA GLY A 71 9.01 -2.44 2.43
C GLY A 71 8.20 -3.37 1.54
N MET A 72 7.59 -4.36 2.15
CA MET A 72 6.72 -5.29 1.47
C MET A 72 5.62 -5.80 2.40
N CYS A 73 4.41 -5.92 1.86
CA CYS A 73 3.33 -6.74 2.41
C CYS A 73 3.17 -7.96 1.53
N TRP A 74 3.20 -9.18 2.13
CA TRP A 74 3.12 -10.42 1.34
C TRP A 74 2.50 -11.56 2.12
N GLY A 75 1.98 -12.54 1.41
CA GLY A 75 1.35 -13.72 2.00
C GLY A 75 -0.01 -14.04 1.39
N TYR A 76 -0.97 -14.38 2.23
CA TYR A 76 -2.29 -14.87 1.83
C TYR A 76 -3.39 -14.08 2.53
N ASN A 77 -4.21 -13.39 1.75
CA ASN A 77 -5.38 -12.65 2.24
C ASN A 77 -6.48 -12.60 1.18
N THR A 78 -7.73 -12.81 1.59
CA THR A 78 -8.93 -12.74 0.74
C THR A 78 -10.05 -11.92 1.37
N LYS A 79 -9.77 -11.21 2.47
CA LYS A 79 -10.80 -10.56 3.30
C LYS A 79 -10.42 -9.13 3.64
N LEU A 80 -11.44 -8.32 3.90
CA LEU A 80 -11.30 -7.07 4.62
C LEU A 80 -11.09 -7.39 6.11
N ASN A 81 -9.86 -7.18 6.62
CA ASN A 81 -9.52 -7.47 8.01
C ASN A 81 -9.56 -6.21 8.88
N CYS A 82 -8.97 -5.13 8.39
CA CYS A 82 -9.07 -3.81 8.96
C CYS A 82 -8.83 -2.75 7.88
N LEU A 83 -8.84 -1.48 8.25
CA LEU A 83 -8.45 -0.36 7.40
C LEU A 83 -7.62 0.60 8.24
N GLU A 84 -6.60 1.17 7.63
CA GLU A 84 -5.73 2.20 8.19
C GLU A 84 -5.48 3.27 7.14
N TYR A 85 -4.89 4.40 7.52
CA TYR A 85 -4.35 5.40 6.62
C TYR A 85 -3.00 5.90 7.14
N HIS A 86 -2.24 6.55 6.28
CA HIS A 86 -0.98 7.17 6.62
C HIS A 86 -1.05 8.68 6.45
N ARG A 87 -0.16 9.41 7.13
CA ARG A 87 -0.08 10.87 6.98
C ARG A 87 0.36 11.32 5.60
N ASP A 88 0.90 10.42 4.78
CA ASP A 88 1.30 10.67 3.40
C ASP A 88 0.83 9.54 2.49
N SER A 89 0.95 9.75 1.18
CA SER A 89 0.61 8.73 0.18
C SER A 89 1.51 7.51 0.29
N GLU A 90 0.93 6.34 -0.02
CA GLU A 90 1.63 5.07 -0.19
C GLU A 90 1.71 4.70 -1.66
N VAL A 91 2.85 4.18 -2.13
CA VAL A 91 2.95 3.60 -3.47
C VAL A 91 3.07 2.08 -3.38
N ASN A 92 2.20 1.39 -4.11
CA ASN A 92 2.16 -0.07 -4.17
C ASN A 92 2.59 -0.58 -5.54
N VAL A 93 3.40 -1.65 -5.56
CA VAL A 93 3.79 -2.39 -6.77
C VAL A 93 3.66 -3.88 -6.49
N GLY A 94 2.80 -4.59 -7.19
CA GLY A 94 2.64 -6.05 -7.02
C GLY A 94 3.55 -6.89 -7.92
N GLU A 95 4.06 -8.01 -7.40
CA GLU A 95 4.71 -9.06 -8.19
C GLU A 95 3.69 -9.74 -9.11
N THR A 96 2.49 -9.97 -8.59
CA THR A 96 1.32 -10.48 -9.31
C THR A 96 0.20 -9.47 -9.25
N ASP A 97 -0.88 -9.71 -9.97
CA ASP A 97 -2.11 -8.94 -9.78
C ASP A 97 -2.60 -9.08 -8.33
N PHE A 98 -3.07 -7.98 -7.78
CA PHE A 98 -3.65 -7.94 -6.43
C PHE A 98 -4.88 -7.04 -6.38
N VAL A 99 -5.63 -7.10 -5.29
CA VAL A 99 -6.81 -6.26 -5.07
C VAL A 99 -6.61 -5.42 -3.82
N LEU A 100 -6.80 -4.11 -3.97
CA LEU A 100 -6.90 -3.15 -2.87
C LEU A 100 -8.37 -3.00 -2.46
N LEU A 101 -8.62 -3.03 -1.16
CA LEU A 101 -9.91 -2.70 -0.56
C LEU A 101 -9.78 -1.32 0.06
N LEU A 102 -10.48 -0.33 -0.49
CA LEU A 102 -10.28 1.08 -0.22
C LEU A 102 -11.57 1.77 0.25
N ALA A 103 -11.42 2.71 1.18
CA ALA A 103 -12.44 3.68 1.56
C ALA A 103 -11.80 5.05 1.73
N LYS A 104 -12.58 6.06 2.07
CA LYS A 104 -12.11 7.43 2.28
C LYS A 104 -12.17 7.78 3.76
N GLU A 105 -11.19 8.56 4.21
CA GLU A 105 -11.15 9.09 5.58
C GLU A 105 -12.39 9.90 5.92
N ASP A 106 -12.89 10.71 4.97
CA ASP A 106 -14.11 11.52 5.11
C ASP A 106 -15.42 10.72 5.10
N GLU A 107 -15.34 9.40 4.93
CA GLU A 107 -16.45 8.46 5.07
C GLU A 107 -16.60 7.88 6.48
N ILE A 108 -15.67 8.21 7.39
CA ILE A 108 -15.75 7.84 8.81
C ILE A 108 -16.77 8.75 9.51
N GLU A 109 -17.74 8.14 10.16
CA GLU A 109 -18.79 8.83 10.92
C GLU A 109 -18.75 8.32 12.38
N ASP A 110 -18.61 9.21 13.36
CA ASP A 110 -18.53 8.88 14.78
C ASP A 110 -17.48 7.79 15.11
N GLY A 111 -16.31 7.85 14.45
CA GLY A 111 -15.21 6.88 14.60
C GLY A 111 -15.49 5.51 13.96
N MET A 112 -16.55 5.38 13.17
CA MET A 112 -16.96 4.13 12.51
C MET A 112 -17.02 4.28 11.00
N LEU A 113 -16.66 3.23 10.26
CA LEU A 113 -16.81 3.15 8.82
C LEU A 113 -17.83 2.08 8.44
N ASP A 114 -18.86 2.47 7.67
CA ASP A 114 -19.73 1.48 7.05
C ASP A 114 -18.96 0.71 5.95
N THR A 115 -18.77 -0.58 6.14
CA THR A 115 -18.05 -1.44 5.21
C THR A 115 -18.72 -1.55 3.83
N ALA A 116 -19.98 -1.16 3.70
CA ALA A 116 -20.65 -1.05 2.40
C ALA A 116 -20.06 0.05 1.50
N LYS A 117 -19.36 1.05 2.09
CA LYS A 117 -18.64 2.12 1.38
C LYS A 117 -17.32 1.62 0.76
N VAL A 118 -16.76 0.51 1.25
CA VAL A 118 -15.49 -0.05 0.75
C VAL A 118 -15.62 -0.51 -0.70
N LYS A 119 -14.65 -0.09 -1.52
CA LYS A 119 -14.54 -0.49 -2.93
C LYS A 119 -13.29 -1.32 -3.17
N ALA A 120 -13.41 -2.28 -4.07
CA ALA A 120 -12.32 -3.16 -4.47
C ALA A 120 -11.73 -2.72 -5.82
N PHE A 121 -10.39 -2.62 -5.90
CA PHE A 121 -9.68 -2.24 -7.11
C PHE A 121 -8.58 -3.25 -7.43
N ARG A 122 -8.64 -3.84 -8.63
CA ARG A 122 -7.58 -4.71 -9.14
C ARG A 122 -6.44 -3.88 -9.70
N VAL A 123 -5.25 -4.17 -9.24
CA VAL A 123 -3.97 -3.61 -9.71
C VAL A 123 -3.25 -4.69 -10.50
N PRO A 124 -2.92 -4.46 -11.79
CA PRO A 124 -2.12 -5.41 -12.57
C PRO A 124 -0.69 -5.52 -12.04
N ALA A 125 -0.09 -6.70 -12.19
CA ALA A 125 1.31 -6.95 -11.86
C ALA A 125 2.24 -5.90 -12.47
N GLY A 126 3.24 -5.47 -11.72
CA GLY A 126 4.23 -4.48 -12.14
C GLY A 126 3.70 -3.05 -12.29
N THR A 127 2.42 -2.81 -12.03
CA THR A 127 1.85 -1.45 -12.09
C THR A 127 2.11 -0.73 -10.76
N ALA A 128 2.73 0.44 -10.83
CA ALA A 128 2.87 1.31 -9.67
C ALA A 128 1.60 2.14 -9.47
N VAL A 129 0.99 2.06 -8.30
CA VAL A 129 -0.18 2.86 -7.92
C VAL A 129 0.10 3.64 -6.65
N GLU A 130 -0.22 4.93 -6.67
CA GLU A 130 -0.25 5.77 -5.48
C GLU A 130 -1.63 5.70 -4.86
N VAL A 131 -1.69 5.39 -3.58
CA VAL A 131 -2.87 5.47 -2.71
C VAL A 131 -2.70 6.74 -1.87
N TYR A 132 -3.65 7.67 -1.94
CA TYR A 132 -3.54 8.96 -1.26
C TYR A 132 -3.58 8.81 0.26
N GLY A 133 -2.92 9.71 1.00
CA GLY A 133 -2.88 9.73 2.46
C GLY A 133 -4.26 9.73 3.13
N THR A 134 -5.29 10.29 2.46
CA THR A 134 -6.70 10.27 2.92
C THR A 134 -7.48 9.01 2.52
N THR A 135 -6.80 7.98 2.02
CA THR A 135 -7.42 6.74 1.57
C THR A 135 -7.14 5.62 2.55
N LEU A 136 -8.21 5.10 3.14
CA LEU A 136 -8.15 3.95 4.01
C LEU A 136 -7.83 2.70 3.18
N HIS A 137 -6.87 1.92 3.64
CA HIS A 137 -6.42 0.68 3.03
C HIS A 137 -5.84 -0.27 4.08
N TYR A 138 -5.50 -1.48 3.69
CA TYR A 138 -4.79 -2.47 4.53
C TYR A 138 -4.15 -3.53 3.64
N ALA A 139 -3.77 -4.68 4.24
CA ALA A 139 -3.17 -5.78 3.50
C ALA A 139 -3.97 -6.11 2.22
N PRO A 140 -3.31 -6.16 1.05
CA PRO A 140 -3.94 -6.50 -0.22
C PRO A 140 -4.59 -7.88 -0.21
N CYS A 141 -5.56 -8.08 -1.11
CA CYS A 141 -6.08 -9.41 -1.38
C CYS A 141 -5.38 -10.01 -2.60
N GLN A 142 -5.09 -11.31 -2.50
CA GLN A 142 -4.58 -12.10 -3.61
C GLN A 142 -5.64 -12.32 -4.70
N THR A 143 -5.18 -12.57 -5.91
CA THR A 143 -6.04 -12.93 -7.05
C THR A 143 -5.94 -14.42 -7.42
N THR A 144 -4.98 -15.13 -6.86
CA THR A 144 -4.73 -16.57 -7.07
C THR A 144 -4.31 -17.25 -5.78
N GLU A 145 -4.35 -18.58 -5.73
CA GLU A 145 -3.91 -19.37 -4.56
C GLU A 145 -2.41 -19.23 -4.22
N ALA A 146 -1.62 -18.67 -5.13
CA ALA A 146 -0.19 -18.42 -4.89
C ALA A 146 0.08 -17.29 -3.88
N GLY A 147 -0.95 -16.59 -3.44
CA GLY A 147 -0.80 -15.44 -2.56
C GLY A 147 -0.44 -14.16 -3.31
N PHE A 148 0.15 -13.20 -2.60
CA PHE A 148 0.60 -11.93 -3.15
C PHE A 148 1.93 -11.50 -2.54
N ARG A 149 2.71 -10.70 -3.30
CA ARG A 149 3.81 -9.87 -2.83
C ARG A 149 3.60 -8.49 -3.39
N VAL A 150 3.53 -7.50 -2.52
CA VAL A 150 3.32 -6.09 -2.88
C VAL A 150 4.38 -5.26 -2.17
N ALA A 151 5.26 -4.64 -2.95
CA ALA A 151 6.18 -3.65 -2.44
C ALA A 151 5.40 -2.40 -2.01
N VAL A 152 5.77 -1.87 -0.85
CA VAL A 152 5.13 -0.72 -0.20
C VAL A 152 6.17 0.36 -0.03
N VAL A 153 5.97 1.49 -0.74
CA VAL A 153 6.85 2.66 -0.66
C VAL A 153 6.16 3.72 0.19
N LEU A 154 6.83 4.17 1.24
CA LEU A 154 6.33 5.16 2.19
C LEU A 154 7.43 6.14 2.59
N PRO A 155 7.09 7.31 3.13
CA PRO A 155 8.06 8.15 3.83
C PRO A 155 8.78 7.37 4.92
N LYS A 156 10.08 7.58 5.03
CA LYS A 156 10.93 6.86 6.00
C LYS A 156 10.46 7.10 7.42
N GLY A 157 10.26 6.00 8.16
CA GLY A 157 9.75 6.03 9.53
C GLY A 157 8.27 5.69 9.67
N THR A 158 7.51 5.64 8.54
CA THR A 158 6.13 5.16 8.58
C THR A 158 6.10 3.67 8.92
N ASN A 159 5.14 3.27 9.78
CA ASN A 159 5.00 1.88 10.26
C ASN A 159 6.26 1.33 10.98
N THR A 160 7.03 2.21 11.60
CA THR A 160 8.14 1.85 12.49
C THR A 160 7.74 2.12 13.95
N GLU A 161 8.70 2.42 14.83
CA GLU A 161 8.38 2.79 16.21
C GLU A 161 7.56 4.08 16.25
N LYS A 162 6.44 4.03 16.97
CA LYS A 162 5.57 5.20 17.13
C LYS A 162 6.29 6.29 17.92
N PRO A 163 6.16 7.58 17.55
CA PRO A 163 6.68 8.67 18.34
C PRO A 163 6.03 8.68 19.73
N VAL A 164 6.83 8.94 20.76
CA VAL A 164 6.30 9.11 22.12
C VAL A 164 5.97 10.57 22.33
N PHE A 165 4.69 10.88 22.46
CA PHE A 165 4.21 12.24 22.73
C PHE A 165 2.90 12.19 23.54
N GLU A 166 2.53 13.31 24.14
CA GLU A 166 1.26 13.46 24.82
C GLU A 166 0.19 13.85 23.80
N ALA A 167 -0.81 12.98 23.62
CA ALA A 167 -1.94 13.24 22.73
C ALA A 167 -2.75 14.47 23.24
N LYS A 168 -3.03 15.41 22.34
CA LYS A 168 -3.79 16.65 22.62
C LYS A 168 -5.14 16.70 21.91
N SER A 169 -5.38 15.74 21.01
CA SER A 169 -6.64 15.56 20.31
C SER A 169 -6.94 14.07 20.20
N GLU A 170 -8.18 13.72 19.88
CA GLU A 170 -8.57 12.34 19.62
C GLU A 170 -7.81 11.78 18.41
N GLU A 171 -7.59 12.61 17.38
CA GLU A 171 -6.86 12.22 16.17
C GLU A 171 -5.41 11.81 16.47
N ASP A 172 -4.76 12.40 17.47
CA ASP A 172 -3.40 12.01 17.87
C ASP A 172 -3.31 10.56 18.37
N THR A 173 -4.45 9.98 18.77
CA THR A 173 -4.51 8.60 19.25
C THR A 173 -4.65 7.57 18.12
N TRP A 174 -4.91 8.02 16.89
CA TRP A 174 -5.10 7.16 15.71
C TRP A 174 -3.82 6.88 14.93
N LEU A 175 -2.68 7.40 15.39
CA LEU A 175 -1.37 7.25 14.73
C LEU A 175 -0.67 5.94 15.10
#